data_5305db9def69f09877e88b3cff656f7c
#
_entry.id   5305db9def69f09877e88b3cff656f7c
#
_cell.length_a   1.000
_cell.length_b   1.000
_cell.length_c   1.000
_cell.angle_alpha   90.00
_cell.angle_beta   90.00
_cell.angle_gamma   90.00
#
_symmetry.space_group_name_H-M   'P 1'
#
loop_
_entity.id
_entity.type
_entity.pdbx_description
1 polymer ?
#
loop_
_entity_poly.entity_id
_entity_poly.type
_entity_poly.pdbx_seq_one_letter_code
_entity_poly.pdbx_strand_id
1 'polypeptide(L)'
;MPENLDDLAADLAAGRTDPVQLVERALERARASDAVFITLMEDAALADAHAARRRWTRGQPLSSHDGIPIAWKDLFDIAGTRTSAGSRTRDEAVPAGCDAPVVAATRRLGFIPIGKTNLSEFAFSGLGANPHFGTPTADLPGAPRMPGGSSSGSAVAVQRGIVPAAIGTDTAGSVRVPAAFTGCVGYKASQARYDMAGVFPLAGSLDSLGPLAGCVADCATMDAAMRGVSAQLLPLTPPQFVVDDSIIDDPAVTAPVRAHFEDVLARVSPYAPIRRQRVDAWHRAREAITTLGWLGAYEARHLHIDTLTGPKRSLVDARVLSRLDGAARISAEAAAELVAIRAREMQRLRAELAGATLILPTVKHTAPLLAPLEADPARFAEVNVATLALTMIASFLDMPGVALPTGSTADGRPLSTHLCAASGEDDRVLAQAVWLEQRLRS
;
A
#
# COMPACT_ATOMS: atom_id res chain seq x y z
N MET A 1 -2.36 1.21 19.19
CA MET A 1 -2.46 1.81 17.84
C MET A 1 -1.31 2.80 17.71
N PRO A 2 -0.74 3.03 16.52
CA PRO A 2 0.23 4.11 16.34
C PRO A 2 -0.40 5.45 16.70
N GLU A 3 0.43 6.40 17.15
CA GLU A 3 0.01 7.79 17.36
C GLU A 3 -0.46 8.35 16.01
N ASN A 4 -1.59 9.04 15.96
CA ASN A 4 -2.08 9.62 14.71
C ASN A 4 -1.43 10.99 14.42
N LEU A 5 -1.49 11.43 13.16
CA LEU A 5 -0.83 12.68 12.73
C LEU A 5 -1.42 13.92 13.40
N ASP A 6 -2.74 13.97 13.59
CA ASP A 6 -3.41 15.12 14.20
C ASP A 6 -3.09 15.24 15.72
N ASP A 7 -3.01 14.12 16.44
CA ASP A 7 -2.60 14.12 17.86
C ASP A 7 -1.16 14.58 17.99
N LEU A 8 -0.24 14.08 17.13
CA LEU A 8 1.15 14.54 17.12
C LEU A 8 1.29 16.02 16.78
N ALA A 9 0.50 16.50 15.81
CA ALA A 9 0.45 17.92 15.46
C ALA A 9 -0.04 18.79 16.64
N ALA A 10 -1.07 18.33 17.36
CA ALA A 10 -1.57 18.99 18.55
C ALA A 10 -0.54 18.99 19.69
N ASP A 11 0.21 17.90 19.85
CA ASP A 11 1.28 17.80 20.87
C ASP A 11 2.47 18.72 20.56
N LEU A 12 2.87 18.83 19.29
CA LEU A 12 3.89 19.76 18.83
C LEU A 12 3.46 21.22 19.07
N ALA A 13 2.24 21.56 18.67
CA ALA A 13 1.70 22.92 18.85
C ALA A 13 1.58 23.32 20.34
N ALA A 14 1.28 22.36 21.21
CA ALA A 14 1.18 22.57 22.65
C ALA A 14 2.54 22.48 23.38
N GLY A 15 3.62 22.14 22.68
CA GLY A 15 4.94 21.93 23.29
C GLY A 15 5.02 20.71 24.22
N ARG A 16 4.09 19.75 24.11
CA ARG A 16 4.13 18.48 24.87
C ARG A 16 5.18 17.50 24.34
N THR A 17 5.57 17.66 23.09
CA THR A 17 6.68 16.95 22.44
C THR A 17 7.43 17.91 21.53
N ASP A 18 8.59 17.50 21.02
CA ASP A 18 9.33 18.26 20.02
C ASP A 18 9.82 17.35 18.87
N PRO A 19 10.12 17.91 17.66
CA PRO A 19 10.56 17.15 16.51
C PRO A 19 11.76 16.24 16.76
N VAL A 20 12.71 16.64 17.59
CA VAL A 20 13.92 15.85 17.87
C VAL A 20 13.55 14.60 18.66
N GLN A 21 12.71 14.74 19.71
CA GLN A 21 12.23 13.61 20.50
C GLN A 21 11.44 12.61 19.63
N LEU A 22 10.59 13.11 18.68
CA LEU A 22 9.85 12.26 17.77
C LEU A 22 10.77 11.45 16.86
N VAL A 23 11.76 12.09 16.27
CA VAL A 23 12.70 11.44 15.36
C VAL A 23 13.64 10.48 16.08
N GLU A 24 14.18 10.85 17.26
CA GLU A 24 15.03 9.98 18.09
C GLU A 24 14.28 8.69 18.45
N ARG A 25 13.04 8.80 18.93
CA ARG A 25 12.17 7.68 19.29
C ARG A 25 11.87 6.77 18.06
N ALA A 26 11.62 7.39 16.90
CA ALA A 26 11.39 6.65 15.65
C ALA A 26 12.64 5.89 15.20
N LEU A 27 13.82 6.52 15.26
CA LEU A 27 15.10 5.90 14.91
C LEU A 27 15.47 4.77 15.87
N GLU A 28 15.25 4.94 17.16
CA GLU A 28 15.47 3.89 18.17
C GLU A 28 14.62 2.64 17.86
N ARG A 29 13.32 2.81 17.62
CA ARG A 29 12.41 1.72 17.26
C ARG A 29 12.79 1.09 15.91
N ALA A 30 13.24 1.90 14.94
CA ALA A 30 13.67 1.40 13.64
C ALA A 30 14.89 0.50 13.75
N ARG A 31 15.91 0.88 14.55
CA ARG A 31 17.11 0.05 14.81
C ARG A 31 16.77 -1.26 15.51
N ALA A 32 15.79 -1.25 16.40
CA ALA A 32 15.32 -2.43 17.14
C ALA A 32 14.43 -3.36 16.29
N SER A 33 14.10 -2.99 15.04
CA SER A 33 13.16 -3.71 14.19
C SER A 33 13.86 -4.39 13.03
N ASP A 34 14.02 -5.70 13.11
CA ASP A 34 14.68 -6.51 12.06
C ASP A 34 13.97 -6.40 10.72
N ALA A 35 14.75 -6.26 9.66
CA ALA A 35 14.33 -6.30 8.26
C ALA A 35 13.25 -5.28 7.83
N VAL A 36 12.90 -4.30 8.67
CA VAL A 36 11.87 -3.29 8.35
C VAL A 36 12.43 -2.20 7.43
N PHE A 37 13.67 -1.80 7.64
CA PHE A 37 14.35 -0.78 6.83
C PHE A 37 15.51 -1.39 6.06
N ILE A 38 15.71 -0.94 4.82
CA ILE A 38 16.91 -1.19 4.02
C ILE A 38 17.97 -0.12 4.32
N THR A 39 17.52 1.12 4.49
CA THR A 39 18.40 2.26 4.77
C THR A 39 17.76 3.15 5.83
N LEU A 40 18.49 3.49 6.90
CA LEU A 40 18.16 4.56 7.83
C LEU A 40 18.91 5.82 7.47
N MET A 41 18.26 6.97 7.60
CA MET A 41 18.77 8.30 7.26
C MET A 41 19.04 9.12 8.54
N GLU A 42 19.73 8.54 9.50
CA GLU A 42 19.83 9.04 10.87
C GLU A 42 20.30 10.48 10.97
N ASP A 43 21.49 10.79 10.40
CA ASP A 43 22.09 12.13 10.49
C ASP A 43 21.21 13.18 9.79
N ALA A 44 20.66 12.85 8.61
CA ALA A 44 19.80 13.76 7.87
C ALA A 44 18.47 13.99 8.62
N ALA A 45 17.85 12.93 9.14
CA ALA A 45 16.61 13.03 9.90
C ALA A 45 16.78 13.87 11.19
N LEU A 46 17.87 13.68 11.92
CA LEU A 46 18.18 14.48 13.11
C LEU A 46 18.46 15.95 12.76
N ALA A 47 19.18 16.21 11.67
CA ALA A 47 19.41 17.58 11.20
C ALA A 47 18.11 18.29 10.84
N ASP A 48 17.19 17.60 10.12
CA ASP A 48 15.86 18.11 9.78
C ASP A 48 15.00 18.33 11.04
N ALA A 49 15.07 17.42 12.02
CA ALA A 49 14.37 17.53 13.30
C ALA A 49 14.83 18.76 14.12
N HIS A 50 16.15 18.97 14.20
CA HIS A 50 16.68 20.18 14.84
C HIS A 50 16.26 21.46 14.09
N ALA A 51 16.17 21.44 12.78
CA ALA A 51 15.69 22.57 12.00
C ALA A 51 14.18 22.83 12.29
N ALA A 52 13.36 21.79 12.33
CA ALA A 52 11.93 21.87 12.68
C ALA A 52 11.73 22.44 14.09
N ARG A 53 12.48 21.94 15.09
CA ARG A 53 12.44 22.46 16.45
C ARG A 53 12.74 23.96 16.50
N ARG A 54 13.74 24.45 15.76
CA ARG A 54 14.03 25.90 15.67
C ARG A 54 12.88 26.69 15.06
N ARG A 55 12.16 26.13 14.06
CA ARG A 55 10.98 26.77 13.47
C ARG A 55 9.83 26.87 14.47
N TRP A 56 9.54 25.79 15.19
CA TRP A 56 8.53 25.79 16.26
C TRP A 56 8.85 26.80 17.36
N THR A 57 10.10 26.88 17.83
CA THR A 57 10.52 27.85 18.84
C THR A 57 10.33 29.30 18.38
N ARG A 58 10.41 29.56 17.05
CA ARG A 58 10.19 30.90 16.48
C ARG A 58 8.72 31.17 16.12
N GLY A 59 7.82 30.24 16.33
CA GLY A 59 6.43 30.33 15.91
C GLY A 59 6.23 30.30 14.39
N GLN A 60 7.15 29.69 13.65
CA GLN A 60 7.17 29.64 12.17
C GLN A 60 7.31 28.20 11.64
N PRO A 61 6.47 27.22 12.07
CA PRO A 61 6.49 25.89 11.51
C PRO A 61 6.07 25.94 10.02
N LEU A 62 6.55 24.97 9.21
CA LEU A 62 6.19 24.84 7.80
C LEU A 62 4.72 24.42 7.61
N SER A 63 4.21 23.63 8.54
CA SER A 63 2.82 23.21 8.66
C SER A 63 2.53 22.78 10.10
N SER A 64 1.30 22.38 10.40
CA SER A 64 0.95 21.75 11.70
C SER A 64 1.69 20.42 11.93
N HIS A 65 2.20 19.78 10.86
CA HIS A 65 2.91 18.50 10.89
C HIS A 65 4.44 18.65 10.79
N ASP A 66 4.96 19.87 10.89
CA ASP A 66 6.41 20.13 10.77
C ASP A 66 7.21 19.40 11.85
N GLY A 67 8.05 18.46 11.42
CA GLY A 67 8.89 17.67 12.31
C GLY A 67 8.38 16.24 12.57
N ILE A 68 7.26 15.84 12.01
CA ILE A 68 6.75 14.48 12.16
C ILE A 68 7.55 13.49 11.26
N PRO A 69 8.09 12.39 11.85
CA PRO A 69 8.83 11.38 11.10
C PRO A 69 7.90 10.51 10.24
N ILE A 70 8.33 10.21 9.02
CA ILE A 70 7.67 9.28 8.10
C ILE A 70 8.70 8.35 7.44
N ALA A 71 8.22 7.25 6.82
CA ALA A 71 9.08 6.31 6.11
C ALA A 71 8.63 6.12 4.65
N TRP A 72 9.58 5.80 3.78
CA TRP A 72 9.36 5.63 2.34
C TRP A 72 9.80 4.25 1.90
N LYS A 73 8.99 3.56 1.12
CA LYS A 73 9.41 2.31 0.48
C LYS A 73 10.65 2.55 -0.38
N ASP A 74 11.58 1.59 -0.41
CA ASP A 74 12.84 1.74 -1.16
C ASP A 74 12.68 1.61 -2.68
N LEU A 75 11.64 2.29 -3.19
CA LEU A 75 11.40 2.59 -4.60
C LEU A 75 11.41 4.09 -4.90
N PHE A 76 11.43 4.92 -3.87
CA PHE A 76 11.41 6.37 -4.03
C PHE A 76 12.82 6.94 -3.97
N ASP A 77 13.17 7.80 -4.91
CA ASP A 77 14.39 8.58 -4.85
C ASP A 77 14.28 9.62 -3.72
N ILE A 78 15.22 9.54 -2.80
CA ILE A 78 15.46 10.54 -1.76
C ILE A 78 16.91 11.00 -1.91
N ALA A 79 17.11 12.30 -2.04
CA ALA A 79 18.41 12.90 -2.30
C ALA A 79 19.51 12.34 -1.38
N GLY A 80 20.64 11.96 -1.95
CA GLY A 80 21.78 11.39 -1.24
C GLY A 80 21.63 9.90 -0.87
N THR A 81 20.48 9.26 -1.14
CA THR A 81 20.27 7.83 -0.87
C THR A 81 20.19 7.01 -2.16
N ARG A 82 20.55 5.73 -2.06
CA ARG A 82 20.40 4.78 -3.16
C ARG A 82 18.97 4.21 -3.16
N THR A 83 18.39 4.01 -4.34
CA THR A 83 17.13 3.27 -4.52
C THR A 83 17.46 1.86 -4.98
N SER A 84 17.41 0.88 -4.05
CA SER A 84 17.80 -0.51 -4.34
C SER A 84 16.64 -1.32 -4.96
N ALA A 85 15.40 -0.87 -4.85
CA ALA A 85 14.21 -1.65 -5.23
C ALA A 85 14.15 -3.04 -4.55
N GLY A 86 14.73 -3.16 -3.34
CA GLY A 86 14.83 -4.42 -2.61
C GLY A 86 15.70 -5.48 -3.30
N SER A 87 16.61 -5.10 -4.19
CA SER A 87 17.39 -5.99 -5.05
C SER A 87 18.90 -5.73 -4.96
N ARG A 88 19.68 -6.80 -4.90
CA ARG A 88 21.15 -6.75 -5.00
C ARG A 88 21.64 -6.45 -6.41
N THR A 89 20.80 -6.57 -7.43
CA THR A 89 21.17 -6.16 -8.80
C THR A 89 21.47 -4.67 -8.88
N ARG A 90 21.05 -3.89 -7.87
CA ARG A 90 21.21 -2.44 -7.77
C ARG A 90 22.23 -1.99 -6.70
N ASP A 91 23.04 -2.89 -6.17
CA ASP A 91 24.06 -2.54 -5.17
C ASP A 91 25.03 -1.43 -5.61
N GLU A 92 25.22 -1.29 -6.91
CA GLU A 92 26.08 -0.26 -7.53
C GLU A 92 25.30 0.96 -8.05
N ALA A 93 23.97 1.04 -7.79
CA ALA A 93 23.18 2.19 -8.24
C ALA A 93 23.68 3.49 -7.58
N VAL A 94 23.78 4.54 -8.37
CA VAL A 94 24.20 5.85 -7.87
C VAL A 94 23.13 6.43 -6.94
N PRO A 95 23.53 7.06 -5.82
CA PRO A 95 22.58 7.78 -4.98
C PRO A 95 21.81 8.85 -5.77
N ALA A 96 20.53 9.01 -5.47
CA ALA A 96 19.67 10.00 -6.14
C ALA A 96 20.20 11.42 -5.93
N GLY A 97 20.26 12.20 -7.01
CA GLY A 97 20.70 13.59 -6.96
C GLY A 97 19.64 14.56 -6.42
N CYS A 98 18.38 14.15 -6.43
CA CYS A 98 17.25 14.93 -5.91
C CYS A 98 16.14 14.01 -5.37
N ASP A 99 15.23 14.59 -4.59
CA ASP A 99 14.04 13.91 -4.12
C ASP A 99 13.05 13.69 -5.28
N ALA A 100 12.33 12.57 -5.27
CA ALA A 100 11.12 12.41 -6.08
C ALA A 100 10.11 13.53 -5.74
N PRO A 101 9.30 14.02 -6.70
CA PRO A 101 8.36 15.13 -6.47
C PRO A 101 7.44 14.94 -5.28
N VAL A 102 6.93 13.72 -5.05
CA VAL A 102 6.09 13.38 -3.89
C VAL A 102 6.86 13.47 -2.56
N VAL A 103 8.14 13.10 -2.54
CA VAL A 103 9.02 13.25 -1.37
C VAL A 103 9.28 14.72 -1.10
N ALA A 104 9.66 15.48 -2.13
CA ALA A 104 9.90 16.91 -2.02
C ALA A 104 8.63 17.68 -1.55
N ALA A 105 7.43 17.24 -1.99
CA ALA A 105 6.18 17.82 -1.54
C ALA A 105 5.95 17.66 -0.04
N THR A 106 6.16 16.46 0.50
CA THR A 106 6.01 16.21 1.95
C THR A 106 7.07 16.93 2.78
N ARG A 107 8.33 17.00 2.29
CA ARG A 107 9.40 17.76 2.96
C ARG A 107 9.09 19.27 3.02
N ARG A 108 8.45 19.84 2.00
CA ARG A 108 8.02 21.26 2.03
C ARG A 108 7.00 21.55 3.13
N LEU A 109 6.25 20.54 3.58
CA LEU A 109 5.33 20.62 4.72
C LEU A 109 6.00 20.26 6.05
N GLY A 110 7.29 19.90 6.03
CA GLY A 110 8.09 19.62 7.21
C GLY A 110 8.08 18.16 7.68
N PHE A 111 7.44 17.24 6.96
CA PHE A 111 7.59 15.81 7.25
C PHE A 111 9.03 15.36 7.08
N ILE A 112 9.52 14.51 7.97
CA ILE A 112 10.92 14.08 8.03
C ILE A 112 11.04 12.61 7.60
N PRO A 113 11.65 12.31 6.43
CA PRO A 113 11.99 10.95 6.06
C PRO A 113 13.07 10.38 7.00
N ILE A 114 12.77 9.30 7.75
CA ILE A 114 13.75 8.65 8.62
C ILE A 114 14.50 7.50 7.94
N GLY A 115 13.97 7.00 6.82
CA GLY A 115 14.60 5.88 6.12
C GLY A 115 13.75 5.30 5.01
N LYS A 116 14.36 4.33 4.33
CA LYS A 116 13.77 3.60 3.20
C LYS A 116 13.43 2.19 3.64
N THR A 117 12.15 1.83 3.56
CA THR A 117 11.60 0.57 4.07
C THR A 117 11.78 -0.57 3.08
N ASN A 118 11.87 -1.77 3.63
CA ASN A 118 12.00 -3.02 2.89
C ASN A 118 10.75 -3.35 2.08
N LEU A 119 10.93 -4.17 1.05
CA LEU A 119 9.90 -4.57 0.10
C LEU A 119 10.23 -5.91 -0.54
N SER A 120 9.24 -6.59 -1.14
CA SER A 120 9.53 -7.67 -2.08
C SER A 120 10.35 -7.12 -3.25
N GLU A 121 11.38 -7.85 -3.67
CA GLU A 121 12.27 -7.43 -4.75
C GLU A 121 11.49 -6.94 -5.98
N PHE A 122 11.86 -5.76 -6.52
CA PHE A 122 11.20 -5.06 -7.64
C PHE A 122 9.69 -4.84 -7.44
N ALA A 123 9.20 -4.85 -6.20
CA ALA A 123 7.77 -4.80 -5.88
C ALA A 123 6.94 -5.98 -6.46
N PHE A 124 7.57 -7.09 -6.89
CA PHE A 124 6.92 -8.12 -7.69
C PHE A 124 6.45 -9.34 -6.87
N SER A 125 5.90 -9.11 -5.66
CA SER A 125 5.19 -10.11 -4.85
C SER A 125 4.22 -9.46 -3.87
N GLY A 126 3.07 -10.11 -3.64
CA GLY A 126 2.06 -9.69 -2.65
C GLY A 126 2.30 -10.22 -1.23
N LEU A 127 3.37 -10.99 -0.98
CA LEU A 127 3.60 -11.63 0.32
C LEU A 127 4.63 -10.92 1.20
N GLY A 128 5.51 -10.10 0.62
CA GLY A 128 6.45 -9.27 1.40
C GLY A 128 7.79 -9.93 1.71
N ALA A 129 8.07 -11.11 1.17
CA ALA A 129 9.37 -11.77 1.35
C ALA A 129 10.49 -11.08 0.59
N ASN A 130 11.67 -10.98 1.21
CA ASN A 130 12.89 -10.51 0.57
C ASN A 130 14.10 -11.30 1.11
N PRO A 131 14.79 -12.12 0.30
CA PRO A 131 15.93 -12.91 0.75
C PRO A 131 17.21 -12.07 0.89
N HIS A 132 17.26 -10.88 0.30
CA HIS A 132 18.48 -10.06 0.27
C HIS A 132 18.60 -9.16 1.51
N PHE A 133 17.46 -8.65 2.01
CA PHE A 133 17.40 -7.71 3.12
C PHE A 133 16.61 -8.27 4.32
N GLY A 134 16.32 -9.58 4.31
CA GLY A 134 15.44 -10.22 5.28
C GLY A 134 13.96 -9.97 5.01
N THR A 135 13.10 -10.76 5.64
CA THR A 135 11.64 -10.61 5.53
C THR A 135 11.10 -10.03 6.82
N PRO A 136 10.53 -8.80 6.83
CA PRO A 136 9.86 -8.30 8.02
C PRO A 136 8.64 -9.18 8.31
N THR A 137 8.31 -9.40 9.57
CA THR A 137 7.14 -10.18 9.96
C THR A 137 6.05 -9.28 10.50
N ALA A 138 4.79 -9.61 10.20
CA ALA A 138 3.66 -8.98 10.87
C ALA A 138 3.71 -9.29 12.37
N ASP A 139 3.52 -8.26 13.19
CA ASP A 139 3.50 -8.40 14.66
C ASP A 139 2.13 -8.93 15.10
N LEU A 140 1.98 -10.24 15.01
CA LEU A 140 0.75 -10.98 15.27
C LEU A 140 1.02 -12.12 16.27
N PRO A 141 -0.01 -12.53 17.05
CA PRO A 141 0.15 -13.64 17.99
C PRO A 141 0.58 -14.96 17.32
N GLY A 142 1.44 -15.70 17.99
CA GLY A 142 1.88 -17.05 17.59
C GLY A 142 3.10 -17.05 16.66
N ALA A 143 3.13 -18.00 15.73
CA ALA A 143 4.27 -18.17 14.83
C ALA A 143 4.36 -17.01 13.80
N PRO A 144 5.58 -16.66 13.34
CA PRO A 144 5.81 -15.57 12.39
C PRO A 144 4.95 -15.70 11.12
N ARG A 145 4.39 -14.57 10.68
CA ARG A 145 3.51 -14.51 9.51
C ARG A 145 4.03 -13.52 8.48
N MET A 146 3.68 -13.78 7.22
CA MET A 146 3.94 -12.86 6.12
C MET A 146 3.26 -11.52 6.39
N PRO A 147 3.97 -10.39 6.21
CA PRO A 147 3.41 -9.05 6.46
C PRO A 147 2.50 -8.58 5.32
N GLY A 148 2.46 -9.33 4.21
CA GLY A 148 1.95 -8.83 2.96
C GLY A 148 2.95 -7.95 2.24
N GLY A 149 2.72 -7.76 0.94
CA GLY A 149 3.66 -7.04 0.06
C GLY A 149 2.97 -6.39 -1.14
N SER A 150 3.77 -5.68 -1.87
CA SER A 150 5.23 -5.56 -1.75
C SER A 150 5.72 -4.53 -0.73
N SER A 151 4.88 -3.62 -0.21
CA SER A 151 5.29 -2.57 0.76
C SER A 151 5.35 -3.12 2.19
N SER A 152 6.08 -4.23 2.38
CA SER A 152 6.14 -5.00 3.64
C SER A 152 6.72 -4.19 4.80
N GLY A 153 7.88 -3.57 4.59
CA GLY A 153 8.52 -2.77 5.63
C GLY A 153 7.70 -1.52 5.99
N SER A 154 7.04 -0.88 5.02
CA SER A 154 6.17 0.27 5.27
C SER A 154 5.00 -0.09 6.19
N ALA A 155 4.33 -1.22 5.93
CA ALA A 155 3.21 -1.67 6.75
C ALA A 155 3.64 -2.05 8.17
N VAL A 156 4.76 -2.78 8.31
CA VAL A 156 5.28 -3.19 9.62
C VAL A 156 5.81 -1.97 10.39
N ALA A 157 6.39 -0.97 9.72
CA ALA A 157 6.82 0.28 10.39
C ALA A 157 5.64 1.02 11.04
N VAL A 158 4.50 1.06 10.37
CA VAL A 158 3.25 1.63 10.92
C VAL A 158 2.69 0.74 12.02
N GLN A 159 2.56 -0.57 11.77
CA GLN A 159 2.02 -1.52 12.76
C GLN A 159 2.76 -1.47 14.09
N ARG A 160 4.10 -1.39 14.06
CA ARG A 160 4.96 -1.31 15.25
C ARG A 160 5.04 0.09 15.85
N GLY A 161 4.36 1.08 15.27
CA GLY A 161 4.41 2.47 15.74
C GLY A 161 5.82 3.08 15.64
N ILE A 162 6.63 2.63 14.67
CA ILE A 162 7.94 3.24 14.38
C ILE A 162 7.72 4.64 13.82
N VAL A 163 6.80 4.74 12.87
CA VAL A 163 6.32 6.00 12.28
C VAL A 163 4.79 6.02 12.25
N PRO A 164 4.15 7.20 12.33
CA PRO A 164 2.70 7.32 12.22
C PRO A 164 2.19 7.01 10.82
N ALA A 165 2.99 7.28 9.79
CA ALA A 165 2.67 7.01 8.41
C ALA A 165 3.90 6.57 7.60
N ALA A 166 3.68 5.70 6.62
CA ALA A 166 4.70 5.28 5.65
C ALA A 166 4.09 5.22 4.24
N ILE A 167 4.94 5.47 3.24
CA ILE A 167 4.48 5.50 1.84
C ILE A 167 4.93 4.23 1.13
N GLY A 168 3.99 3.65 0.35
CA GLY A 168 4.21 2.50 -0.50
C GLY A 168 3.82 2.74 -1.96
N THR A 169 3.96 1.68 -2.77
CA THR A 169 3.45 1.63 -4.15
C THR A 169 2.44 0.49 -4.27
N ASP A 170 1.45 0.62 -5.14
CA ASP A 170 0.41 -0.38 -5.35
C ASP A 170 0.14 -0.56 -6.85
N THR A 171 0.60 -1.68 -7.40
CA THR A 171 0.37 -2.08 -8.79
C THR A 171 -0.72 -3.16 -8.89
N ALA A 172 -0.77 -4.06 -7.88
CA ALA A 172 -1.72 -5.18 -7.85
C ALA A 172 -2.32 -5.41 -6.45
N GLY A 173 -2.04 -4.50 -5.49
CA GLY A 173 -2.44 -4.64 -4.09
C GLY A 173 -1.33 -4.31 -3.10
N SER A 174 -0.19 -3.78 -3.56
CA SER A 174 1.03 -3.69 -2.76
C SER A 174 1.02 -2.63 -1.63
N VAL A 175 -0.03 -1.87 -1.44
CA VAL A 175 -0.35 -1.06 -0.25
C VAL A 175 -1.47 -1.75 0.54
N ARG A 176 -2.51 -2.19 -0.16
CA ARG A 176 -3.74 -2.72 0.45
C ARG A 176 -3.56 -4.09 1.09
N VAL A 177 -2.80 -4.98 0.45
CA VAL A 177 -2.51 -6.32 1.00
C VAL A 177 -1.71 -6.23 2.30
N PRO A 178 -0.55 -5.53 2.35
CA PRO A 178 0.17 -5.41 3.60
C PRO A 178 -0.63 -4.68 4.68
N ALA A 179 -1.44 -3.68 4.34
CA ALA A 179 -2.38 -3.06 5.28
C ALA A 179 -3.35 -4.10 5.89
N ALA A 180 -3.94 -4.96 5.05
CA ALA A 180 -4.86 -5.99 5.50
C ALA A 180 -4.20 -7.05 6.42
N PHE A 181 -2.94 -7.39 6.17
CA PHE A 181 -2.24 -8.41 6.96
C PHE A 181 -1.65 -7.87 8.26
N THR A 182 -1.32 -6.58 8.32
CA THR A 182 -0.74 -5.96 9.52
C THR A 182 -1.76 -5.22 10.38
N GLY A 183 -2.98 -5.01 9.87
CA GLY A 183 -4.03 -4.30 10.61
C GLY A 183 -3.87 -2.78 10.61
N CYS A 184 -3.15 -2.22 9.65
CA CYS A 184 -3.16 -0.78 9.40
C CYS A 184 -4.12 -0.42 8.25
N VAL A 185 -4.35 0.88 8.06
CA VAL A 185 -5.08 1.40 6.90
C VAL A 185 -4.11 1.58 5.74
N GLY A 186 -4.53 1.18 4.53
CA GLY A 186 -3.76 1.42 3.32
C GLY A 186 -4.65 2.02 2.23
N TYR A 187 -4.23 3.14 1.67
CA TYR A 187 -4.94 3.79 0.58
C TYR A 187 -4.14 3.67 -0.73
N LYS A 188 -4.79 3.16 -1.79
CA LYS A 188 -4.29 3.19 -3.16
C LYS A 188 -5.01 4.26 -3.95
N ALA A 189 -4.27 5.17 -4.56
CA ALA A 189 -4.84 6.21 -5.42
C ALA A 189 -5.17 5.69 -6.83
N SER A 190 -5.98 6.45 -7.57
CA SER A 190 -6.07 6.33 -9.02
C SER A 190 -4.72 6.58 -9.68
N GLN A 191 -4.48 5.97 -10.84
CA GLN A 191 -3.34 6.31 -11.68
C GLN A 191 -3.34 7.81 -12.01
N ALA A 192 -2.17 8.40 -12.19
CA ALA A 192 -1.98 9.82 -12.46
C ALA A 192 -2.41 10.81 -11.34
N ARG A 193 -2.80 10.32 -10.14
CA ARG A 193 -3.04 11.22 -9.00
C ARG A 193 -1.75 11.87 -8.49
N TYR A 194 -0.62 11.19 -8.64
CA TYR A 194 0.70 11.66 -8.22
C TYR A 194 1.68 11.71 -9.39
N ASP A 195 2.68 12.58 -9.27
CA ASP A 195 3.84 12.57 -10.16
C ASP A 195 4.73 11.35 -9.80
N MET A 196 4.95 10.50 -10.78
CA MET A 196 5.71 9.24 -10.65
C MET A 196 7.21 9.42 -10.92
N ALA A 197 7.70 10.62 -11.23
CA ALA A 197 9.13 10.85 -11.42
C ALA A 197 9.92 10.48 -10.16
N GLY A 198 11.08 9.86 -10.33
CA GLY A 198 11.91 9.41 -9.21
C GLY A 198 11.31 8.25 -8.41
N VAL A 199 10.29 7.55 -8.93
CA VAL A 199 9.77 6.31 -8.37
C VAL A 199 10.19 5.16 -9.27
N PHE A 200 10.89 4.16 -8.71
CA PHE A 200 11.30 2.98 -9.47
C PHE A 200 10.05 2.19 -9.90
N PRO A 201 9.82 2.00 -11.21
CA PRO A 201 8.58 1.43 -11.72
C PRO A 201 8.54 -0.10 -11.60
N LEU A 202 7.33 -0.65 -11.59
CA LEU A 202 7.05 -2.07 -11.81
C LEU A 202 6.27 -2.27 -13.10
N ALA A 203 5.18 -1.52 -13.29
CA ALA A 203 4.31 -1.59 -14.48
C ALA A 203 3.68 -0.22 -14.71
N GLY A 204 4.21 0.56 -15.64
CA GLY A 204 3.88 1.98 -15.80
C GLY A 204 2.39 2.27 -16.05
N SER A 205 1.66 1.31 -16.66
CA SER A 205 0.23 1.46 -16.90
C SER A 205 -0.65 1.15 -15.69
N LEU A 206 -0.08 0.60 -14.59
CA LEU A 206 -0.81 0.10 -13.42
C LEU A 206 -0.30 0.67 -12.10
N ASP A 207 0.93 1.19 -12.09
CA ASP A 207 1.57 1.69 -10.87
C ASP A 207 0.80 2.88 -10.28
N SER A 208 0.63 2.83 -8.99
CA SER A 208 0.09 3.90 -8.17
C SER A 208 0.83 3.97 -6.84
N LEU A 209 0.68 5.07 -6.13
CA LEU A 209 1.24 5.28 -4.82
C LEU A 209 0.14 5.29 -3.77
N GLY A 210 0.55 5.14 -2.52
CA GLY A 210 -0.37 5.36 -1.42
C GLY A 210 0.26 5.25 -0.05
N PRO A 211 -0.29 5.97 0.93
CA PRO A 211 0.09 5.90 2.32
C PRO A 211 -0.47 4.65 3.01
N LEU A 212 0.27 4.24 4.04
CA LEU A 212 -0.15 3.32 5.10
C LEU A 212 -0.11 4.10 6.42
N ALA A 213 -1.14 3.99 7.24
CA ALA A 213 -1.26 4.73 8.50
C ALA A 213 -2.16 4.00 9.51
N GLY A 214 -2.30 4.55 10.72
CA GLY A 214 -3.15 4.00 11.78
C GLY A 214 -4.65 4.26 11.57
N CYS A 215 -5.02 5.25 10.76
CA CYS A 215 -6.41 5.62 10.47
C CYS A 215 -6.55 6.20 9.06
N VAL A 216 -7.80 6.30 8.60
CA VAL A 216 -8.10 6.84 7.25
C VAL A 216 -7.78 8.33 7.15
N ALA A 217 -7.99 9.09 8.22
CA ALA A 217 -7.69 10.53 8.25
C ALA A 217 -6.21 10.80 7.99
N ASP A 218 -5.31 10.02 8.58
CA ASP A 218 -3.87 10.12 8.34
C ASP A 218 -3.51 9.78 6.89
N CYS A 219 -4.16 8.78 6.30
CA CYS A 219 -3.99 8.47 4.88
C CYS A 219 -4.43 9.66 4.00
N ALA A 220 -5.52 10.33 4.32
CA ALA A 220 -5.99 11.50 3.60
C ALA A 220 -5.05 12.71 3.76
N THR A 221 -4.50 12.91 4.95
CA THR A 221 -3.48 13.93 5.23
C THR A 221 -2.20 13.67 4.42
N MET A 222 -1.72 12.43 4.37
CA MET A 222 -0.56 12.06 3.56
C MET A 222 -0.82 12.16 2.06
N ASP A 223 -2.02 11.79 1.59
CA ASP A 223 -2.42 12.01 0.19
C ASP A 223 -2.32 13.48 -0.21
N ALA A 224 -2.87 14.37 0.61
CA ALA A 224 -2.79 15.81 0.37
C ALA A 224 -1.33 16.31 0.39
N ALA A 225 -0.54 15.85 1.36
CA ALA A 225 0.87 16.22 1.48
C ALA A 225 1.70 15.77 0.28
N MET A 226 1.50 14.55 -0.23
CA MET A 226 2.18 14.02 -1.41
C MET A 226 1.83 14.80 -2.70
N ARG A 227 0.62 15.36 -2.78
CA ARG A 227 0.18 16.25 -3.86
C ARG A 227 0.65 17.69 -3.69
N GLY A 228 1.19 18.05 -2.54
CA GLY A 228 1.60 19.43 -2.23
C GLY A 228 0.42 20.38 -2.02
N VAL A 229 -0.74 19.87 -1.58
CA VAL A 229 -1.94 20.66 -1.26
C VAL A 229 -2.29 20.53 0.21
N SER A 230 -3.07 21.48 0.72
CA SER A 230 -3.58 21.39 2.08
C SER A 230 -4.61 20.26 2.21
N ALA A 231 -4.56 19.51 3.30
CA ALA A 231 -5.61 18.56 3.61
C ALA A 231 -6.96 19.28 3.77
N GLN A 232 -7.98 18.78 3.09
CA GLN A 232 -9.33 19.32 3.19
C GLN A 232 -10.15 18.41 4.08
N LEU A 233 -11.02 18.99 4.89
CA LEU A 233 -12.05 18.23 5.61
C LEU A 233 -12.97 17.59 4.57
N LEU A 234 -12.94 16.27 4.52
CA LEU A 234 -13.78 15.52 3.60
C LEU A 234 -15.22 15.51 4.14
N PRO A 235 -16.23 15.82 3.31
CA PRO A 235 -17.62 15.81 3.74
C PRO A 235 -18.05 14.38 4.13
N LEU A 236 -18.54 14.22 5.36
CA LEU A 236 -19.02 12.93 5.87
C LEU A 236 -20.46 12.67 5.43
N THR A 237 -20.65 12.33 4.16
CA THR A 237 -21.97 11.89 3.66
C THR A 237 -22.04 10.37 3.72
N PRO A 238 -23.21 9.80 4.14
CA PRO A 238 -23.40 8.36 4.10
C PRO A 238 -23.14 7.81 2.69
N PRO A 239 -22.29 6.77 2.55
CA PRO A 239 -22.03 6.16 1.26
C PRO A 239 -23.25 5.39 0.74
N GLN A 240 -23.27 5.17 -0.57
CA GLN A 240 -24.07 4.11 -1.17
C GLN A 240 -23.13 2.96 -1.52
N PHE A 241 -23.38 1.78 -0.95
CA PHE A 241 -22.54 0.63 -1.21
C PHE A 241 -23.12 -0.29 -2.29
N VAL A 242 -22.23 -0.86 -3.08
CA VAL A 242 -22.48 -1.99 -3.97
C VAL A 242 -21.76 -3.20 -3.42
N VAL A 243 -22.46 -4.33 -3.33
CA VAL A 243 -21.91 -5.64 -2.98
C VAL A 243 -22.18 -6.59 -4.15
N ASP A 244 -21.17 -7.31 -4.60
CA ASP A 244 -21.32 -8.41 -5.54
C ASP A 244 -21.14 -9.74 -4.78
N ASP A 245 -22.24 -10.42 -4.49
CA ASP A 245 -22.24 -11.65 -3.72
C ASP A 245 -21.36 -12.73 -4.34
N SER A 246 -21.25 -12.78 -5.67
CA SER A 246 -20.44 -13.78 -6.36
C SER A 246 -18.92 -13.60 -6.14
N ILE A 247 -18.47 -12.44 -5.65
CA ILE A 247 -17.08 -12.22 -5.21
C ILE A 247 -16.86 -12.84 -3.83
N ILE A 248 -17.86 -12.73 -2.96
CA ILE A 248 -17.81 -13.17 -1.56
C ILE A 248 -18.03 -14.69 -1.46
N ASP A 249 -18.92 -15.22 -2.30
CA ASP A 249 -19.25 -16.64 -2.37
C ASP A 249 -18.17 -17.49 -3.07
N ASP A 250 -17.10 -16.85 -3.60
CA ASP A 250 -15.96 -17.56 -4.14
C ASP A 250 -15.41 -18.54 -3.08
N PRO A 251 -15.30 -19.86 -3.37
CA PRO A 251 -14.84 -20.87 -2.41
C PRO A 251 -13.46 -20.60 -1.82
N ALA A 252 -12.64 -19.80 -2.51
CA ALA A 252 -11.32 -19.41 -2.02
C ALA A 252 -11.37 -18.33 -0.92
N VAL A 253 -12.52 -17.68 -0.70
CA VAL A 253 -12.71 -16.78 0.44
C VAL A 253 -12.90 -17.63 1.70
N THR A 254 -11.96 -17.53 2.64
CA THR A 254 -12.00 -18.33 3.87
C THR A 254 -13.20 -17.98 4.76
N ALA A 255 -13.71 -18.97 5.49
CA ALA A 255 -14.88 -18.78 6.34
C ALA A 255 -14.76 -17.60 7.33
N PRO A 256 -13.61 -17.37 8.02
CA PRO A 256 -13.47 -16.19 8.89
C PRO A 256 -13.59 -14.87 8.16
N VAL A 257 -13.04 -14.76 6.93
CA VAL A 257 -13.12 -13.53 6.13
C VAL A 257 -14.56 -13.27 5.68
N ARG A 258 -15.25 -14.31 5.20
CA ARG A 258 -16.65 -14.22 4.77
C ARG A 258 -17.58 -13.83 5.92
N ALA A 259 -17.51 -14.55 7.05
CA ALA A 259 -18.36 -14.30 8.20
C ALA A 259 -18.15 -12.87 8.75
N HIS A 260 -16.91 -12.42 8.84
CA HIS A 260 -16.61 -11.07 9.28
C HIS A 260 -17.15 -10.01 8.30
N PHE A 261 -17.00 -10.23 6.99
CA PHE A 261 -17.50 -9.29 6.00
C PHE A 261 -19.02 -9.14 6.06
N GLU A 262 -19.79 -10.23 6.23
CA GLU A 262 -21.24 -10.17 6.43
C GLU A 262 -21.60 -9.46 7.75
N ASP A 263 -20.81 -9.62 8.83
CA ASP A 263 -20.99 -8.84 10.06
C ASP A 263 -20.80 -7.33 9.80
N VAL A 264 -19.77 -6.95 9.05
CA VAL A 264 -19.55 -5.54 8.66
C VAL A 264 -20.76 -5.00 7.88
N LEU A 265 -21.28 -5.74 6.91
CA LEU A 265 -22.47 -5.34 6.14
C LEU A 265 -23.70 -5.19 7.05
N ALA A 266 -23.92 -6.12 7.97
CA ALA A 266 -25.03 -6.07 8.92
C ALA A 266 -24.96 -4.82 9.82
N ARG A 267 -23.77 -4.49 10.33
CA ARG A 267 -23.53 -3.30 11.17
C ARG A 267 -23.72 -1.99 10.41
N VAL A 268 -23.44 -1.97 9.11
CA VAL A 268 -23.49 -0.75 8.29
C VAL A 268 -24.87 -0.53 7.66
N SER A 269 -25.62 -1.58 7.37
CA SER A 269 -26.92 -1.53 6.67
C SER A 269 -27.96 -0.60 7.29
N PRO A 270 -28.01 -0.35 8.63
CA PRO A 270 -28.95 0.62 9.21
C PRO A 270 -28.63 2.08 8.86
N TYR A 271 -27.40 2.38 8.42
CA TYR A 271 -26.89 3.74 8.24
C TYR A 271 -26.60 4.11 6.79
N ALA A 272 -26.44 3.10 5.91
CA ALA A 272 -26.09 3.30 4.52
C ALA A 272 -26.80 2.28 3.62
N PRO A 273 -27.40 2.70 2.49
CA PRO A 273 -28.01 1.76 1.55
C PRO A 273 -26.97 0.83 0.93
N ILE A 274 -27.28 -0.47 0.93
CA ILE A 274 -26.47 -1.51 0.31
C ILE A 274 -27.26 -2.10 -0.86
N ARG A 275 -26.73 -1.93 -2.08
CA ARG A 275 -27.28 -2.52 -3.30
C ARG A 275 -26.52 -3.80 -3.63
N ARG A 276 -27.18 -4.94 -3.58
CA ARG A 276 -26.61 -6.22 -4.02
C ARG A 276 -26.84 -6.37 -5.52
N GLN A 277 -25.72 -6.43 -6.27
CA GLN A 277 -25.76 -6.59 -7.72
C GLN A 277 -24.45 -7.16 -8.24
N ARG A 278 -24.54 -7.90 -9.34
CA ARG A 278 -23.35 -8.33 -10.07
C ARG A 278 -22.67 -7.13 -10.74
N VAL A 279 -21.37 -7.04 -10.63
CA VAL A 279 -20.51 -6.02 -11.28
C VAL A 279 -19.82 -6.67 -12.47
N ASP A 280 -20.43 -6.58 -13.66
CA ASP A 280 -19.93 -7.28 -14.85
C ASP A 280 -18.54 -6.84 -15.27
N ALA A 281 -18.21 -5.57 -15.12
CA ALA A 281 -16.86 -5.05 -15.38
C ALA A 281 -15.78 -5.78 -14.56
N TRP A 282 -16.06 -6.09 -13.29
CA TRP A 282 -15.18 -6.86 -12.42
C TRP A 282 -14.93 -8.27 -12.96
N HIS A 283 -16.01 -8.97 -13.35
CA HIS A 283 -15.92 -10.34 -13.84
C HIS A 283 -15.23 -10.44 -15.18
N ARG A 284 -15.47 -9.48 -16.09
CA ARG A 284 -14.79 -9.40 -17.39
C ARG A 284 -13.30 -9.09 -17.23
N ALA A 285 -12.93 -8.21 -16.30
CA ALA A 285 -11.54 -7.96 -15.97
C ALA A 285 -10.86 -9.21 -15.40
N ARG A 286 -11.52 -9.94 -14.50
CA ARG A 286 -11.03 -11.21 -13.97
C ARG A 286 -10.82 -12.26 -15.08
N GLU A 287 -11.79 -12.41 -15.96
CA GLU A 287 -11.73 -13.34 -17.10
C GLU A 287 -10.56 -12.98 -18.02
N ALA A 288 -10.41 -11.72 -18.40
CA ALA A 288 -9.31 -11.25 -19.23
C ALA A 288 -7.93 -11.55 -18.62
N ILE A 289 -7.76 -11.25 -17.33
CA ILE A 289 -6.52 -11.55 -16.61
C ILE A 289 -6.24 -13.06 -16.56
N THR A 290 -7.28 -13.87 -16.38
CA THR A 290 -7.14 -15.34 -16.31
C THR A 290 -6.77 -15.93 -17.66
N THR A 291 -7.34 -15.41 -18.75
CA THR A 291 -7.19 -15.95 -20.11
C THR A 291 -5.94 -15.43 -20.81
N LEU A 292 -5.68 -14.12 -20.71
CA LEU A 292 -4.60 -13.45 -21.45
C LEU A 292 -3.33 -13.25 -20.61
N GLY A 293 -3.43 -13.38 -19.28
CA GLY A 293 -2.36 -13.12 -18.34
C GLY A 293 -2.46 -11.76 -17.66
N TRP A 294 -1.50 -11.48 -16.75
CA TRP A 294 -1.44 -10.23 -16.00
C TRP A 294 -0.61 -9.17 -16.74
N LEU A 295 -1.24 -8.08 -17.16
CA LEU A 295 -0.58 -6.98 -17.87
C LEU A 295 0.67 -6.47 -17.14
N GLY A 296 0.60 -6.33 -15.80
CA GLY A 296 1.74 -5.89 -14.99
C GLY A 296 2.93 -6.86 -15.02
N ALA A 297 2.72 -8.16 -15.24
CA ALA A 297 3.83 -9.10 -15.41
C ALA A 297 4.49 -8.94 -16.79
N TYR A 298 3.71 -8.67 -17.83
CA TYR A 298 4.23 -8.36 -19.16
C TYR A 298 5.11 -7.10 -19.12
N GLU A 299 4.61 -6.01 -18.54
CA GLU A 299 5.36 -4.75 -18.42
C GLU A 299 6.61 -4.90 -17.56
N ALA A 300 6.49 -5.55 -16.37
CA ALA A 300 7.62 -5.81 -15.50
C ALA A 300 8.74 -6.61 -16.17
N ARG A 301 8.38 -7.65 -16.96
CA ARG A 301 9.37 -8.41 -17.72
C ARG A 301 10.13 -7.54 -18.71
N HIS A 302 9.44 -6.68 -19.45
CA HIS A 302 10.06 -5.79 -20.43
C HIS A 302 10.96 -4.75 -19.75
N LEU A 303 10.54 -4.22 -18.62
CA LEU A 303 11.34 -3.30 -17.81
C LEU A 303 12.63 -3.93 -17.31
N HIS A 304 12.61 -5.21 -16.93
CA HIS A 304 13.75 -5.93 -16.38
C HIS A 304 14.52 -6.79 -17.40
N ILE A 305 14.26 -6.61 -18.70
CA ILE A 305 14.82 -7.50 -19.74
C ILE A 305 16.34 -7.57 -19.70
N ASP A 306 17.03 -6.44 -19.50
CA ASP A 306 18.49 -6.40 -19.42
C ASP A 306 19.03 -7.15 -18.19
N THR A 307 18.31 -7.08 -17.07
CA THR A 307 18.64 -7.87 -15.88
C THR A 307 18.43 -9.36 -16.13
N LEU A 308 17.34 -9.72 -16.80
CA LEU A 308 16.98 -11.12 -17.09
C LEU A 308 17.91 -11.79 -18.10
N THR A 309 18.49 -11.05 -19.03
CA THR A 309 19.39 -11.55 -20.07
C THR A 309 20.85 -11.32 -19.76
N GLY A 310 21.17 -10.50 -18.76
CA GLY A 310 22.50 -10.08 -18.39
C GLY A 310 23.12 -10.87 -17.21
N PRO A 311 24.35 -10.52 -16.82
CA PRO A 311 25.09 -11.22 -15.76
C PRO A 311 24.47 -11.08 -14.37
N LYS A 312 23.66 -10.06 -14.13
CA LYS A 312 22.99 -9.82 -12.83
C LYS A 312 21.77 -10.71 -12.60
N ARG A 313 21.37 -11.56 -13.59
CA ARG A 313 20.22 -12.49 -13.46
C ARG A 313 20.32 -13.38 -12.20
N SER A 314 21.50 -13.89 -11.88
CA SER A 314 21.73 -14.76 -10.74
C SER A 314 21.58 -14.07 -9.37
N LEU A 315 21.51 -12.75 -9.34
CA LEU A 315 21.28 -11.95 -8.13
C LEU A 315 19.81 -11.73 -7.84
N VAL A 316 18.91 -12.07 -8.76
CA VAL A 316 17.45 -11.91 -8.59
C VAL A 316 16.89 -13.03 -7.71
N ASP A 317 15.98 -12.72 -6.80
CA ASP A 317 15.22 -13.71 -6.02
C ASP A 317 14.58 -14.74 -6.98
N ALA A 318 14.82 -16.02 -6.74
CA ALA A 318 14.35 -17.10 -7.59
C ALA A 318 12.80 -17.10 -7.79
N ARG A 319 12.05 -16.64 -6.80
CA ARG A 319 10.59 -16.53 -6.85
C ARG A 319 10.14 -15.40 -7.79
N VAL A 320 10.83 -14.26 -7.75
CA VAL A 320 10.63 -13.12 -8.64
C VAL A 320 11.06 -13.49 -10.05
N LEU A 321 12.22 -14.11 -10.19
CA LEU A 321 12.77 -14.58 -11.47
C LEU A 321 11.81 -15.55 -12.18
N SER A 322 11.29 -16.56 -11.48
CA SER A 322 10.31 -17.51 -12.01
C SER A 322 9.05 -16.82 -12.56
N ARG A 323 8.57 -15.78 -11.88
CA ARG A 323 7.39 -15.01 -12.31
C ARG A 323 7.68 -14.13 -13.52
N LEU A 324 8.84 -13.47 -13.55
CA LEU A 324 9.30 -12.69 -14.70
C LEU A 324 9.53 -13.57 -15.93
N ASP A 325 10.11 -14.76 -15.75
CA ASP A 325 10.26 -15.73 -16.84
C ASP A 325 8.91 -16.26 -17.33
N GLY A 326 8.01 -16.56 -16.40
CA GLY A 326 6.63 -16.97 -16.72
C GLY A 326 5.86 -15.95 -17.54
N ALA A 327 6.13 -14.66 -17.37
CA ALA A 327 5.53 -13.57 -18.14
C ALA A 327 5.92 -13.57 -19.62
N ALA A 328 6.97 -14.31 -20.03
CA ALA A 328 7.33 -14.51 -21.45
C ALA A 328 6.21 -15.16 -22.27
N ARG A 329 5.25 -15.83 -21.62
CA ARG A 329 4.11 -16.44 -22.31
C ARG A 329 3.02 -15.44 -22.72
N ILE A 330 3.07 -14.21 -22.20
CA ILE A 330 2.12 -13.14 -22.57
C ILE A 330 2.66 -12.48 -23.85
N SER A 331 1.93 -12.63 -24.95
CA SER A 331 2.33 -12.01 -26.22
C SER A 331 2.03 -10.51 -26.25
N ALA A 332 2.64 -9.79 -27.19
CA ALA A 332 2.35 -8.37 -27.40
C ALA A 332 0.89 -8.11 -27.79
N GLU A 333 0.30 -9.03 -28.56
CA GLU A 333 -1.12 -8.98 -28.95
C GLU A 333 -2.02 -9.14 -27.73
N ALA A 334 -1.73 -10.11 -26.84
CA ALA A 334 -2.48 -10.31 -25.60
C ALA A 334 -2.36 -9.08 -24.68
N ALA A 335 -1.18 -8.47 -24.59
CA ALA A 335 -0.99 -7.24 -23.83
C ALA A 335 -1.79 -6.06 -24.40
N ALA A 336 -1.80 -5.89 -25.73
CA ALA A 336 -2.59 -4.86 -26.40
C ALA A 336 -4.10 -5.07 -26.19
N GLU A 337 -4.56 -6.35 -26.26
CA GLU A 337 -5.95 -6.70 -25.98
C GLU A 337 -6.33 -6.40 -24.52
N LEU A 338 -5.45 -6.71 -23.54
CA LEU A 338 -5.66 -6.36 -22.13
C LEU A 338 -5.82 -4.86 -21.94
N VAL A 339 -5.03 -4.03 -22.61
CA VAL A 339 -5.15 -2.55 -22.55
C VAL A 339 -6.51 -2.11 -23.09
N ALA A 340 -6.96 -2.66 -24.23
CA ALA A 340 -8.26 -2.33 -24.82
C ALA A 340 -9.43 -2.77 -23.93
N ILE A 341 -9.36 -3.99 -23.36
CA ILE A 341 -10.36 -4.50 -22.39
C ILE A 341 -10.39 -3.59 -21.16
N ARG A 342 -9.22 -3.25 -20.59
CA ARG A 342 -9.12 -2.36 -19.43
C ARG A 342 -9.86 -1.04 -19.65
N ALA A 343 -9.59 -0.36 -20.75
CA ALA A 343 -10.22 0.93 -21.05
C ALA A 343 -11.77 0.80 -21.13
N ARG A 344 -12.27 -0.25 -21.80
CA ARG A 344 -13.70 -0.51 -21.93
C ARG A 344 -14.36 -0.85 -20.60
N GLU A 345 -13.72 -1.71 -19.80
CA GLU A 345 -14.31 -2.16 -18.55
C GLU A 345 -14.22 -1.09 -17.44
N MET A 346 -13.26 -0.18 -17.48
CA MET A 346 -13.25 1.01 -16.62
C MET A 346 -14.46 1.93 -16.87
N GLN A 347 -14.84 2.13 -18.14
CA GLN A 347 -16.04 2.90 -18.49
C GLN A 347 -17.31 2.19 -18.04
N ARG A 348 -17.39 0.86 -18.25
CA ARG A 348 -18.50 0.03 -17.77
C ARG A 348 -18.64 0.10 -16.26
N LEU A 349 -17.55 -0.06 -15.52
CA LEU A 349 -17.52 0.01 -14.06
C LEU A 349 -18.09 1.33 -13.54
N ARG A 350 -17.69 2.45 -14.14
CA ARG A 350 -18.21 3.78 -13.77
C ARG A 350 -19.74 3.85 -13.94
N ALA A 351 -20.26 3.29 -15.03
CA ALA A 351 -21.70 3.24 -15.27
C ALA A 351 -22.43 2.30 -14.29
N GLU A 352 -21.88 1.14 -14.00
CA GLU A 352 -22.47 0.14 -13.09
C GLU A 352 -22.48 0.62 -11.64
N LEU A 353 -21.42 1.27 -11.17
CA LEU A 353 -21.36 1.84 -9.84
C LEU A 353 -22.25 3.09 -9.71
N ALA A 354 -22.35 3.91 -10.76
CA ALA A 354 -23.19 5.12 -10.81
C ALA A 354 -22.98 6.03 -9.57
N GLY A 355 -21.72 6.22 -9.15
CA GLY A 355 -21.40 7.00 -7.97
C GLY A 355 -21.42 6.22 -6.64
N ALA A 356 -21.80 4.94 -6.62
CA ALA A 356 -21.69 4.10 -5.43
C ALA A 356 -20.27 3.57 -5.24
N THR A 357 -19.97 3.05 -4.05
CA THR A 357 -18.68 2.43 -3.70
C THR A 357 -18.85 0.92 -3.63
N LEU A 358 -18.00 0.20 -4.37
CA LEU A 358 -17.91 -1.25 -4.23
C LEU A 358 -17.21 -1.57 -2.90
N ILE A 359 -17.87 -2.40 -2.08
CA ILE A 359 -17.35 -2.87 -0.81
C ILE A 359 -17.17 -4.39 -0.86
N LEU A 360 -16.01 -4.88 -0.46
CA LEU A 360 -15.64 -6.29 -0.49
C LEU A 360 -14.52 -6.58 0.54
N PRO A 361 -14.21 -7.86 0.84
CA PRO A 361 -12.99 -8.18 1.59
C PRO A 361 -11.74 -7.70 0.86
N THR A 362 -10.74 -7.19 1.58
CA THR A 362 -9.47 -6.77 0.95
C THR A 362 -8.72 -7.95 0.35
N VAL A 363 -8.70 -9.06 1.07
CA VAL A 363 -8.01 -10.31 0.72
C VAL A 363 -8.91 -11.50 1.03
N LYS A 364 -8.67 -12.64 0.37
CA LYS A 364 -9.49 -13.86 0.56
C LYS A 364 -9.17 -14.63 1.84
N HIS A 365 -8.04 -14.38 2.46
CA HIS A 365 -7.54 -15.09 3.66
C HIS A 365 -6.75 -14.15 4.56
N THR A 366 -6.51 -14.55 5.80
CA THR A 366 -5.66 -13.82 6.75
C THR A 366 -4.17 -14.05 6.48
N ALA A 367 -3.29 -13.28 7.11
CA ALA A 367 -1.84 -13.39 6.97
C ALA A 367 -1.35 -14.84 7.11
N PRO A 368 -0.72 -15.44 6.08
CA PRO A 368 -0.24 -16.82 6.12
C PRO A 368 1.05 -16.94 6.95
N LEU A 369 1.34 -18.15 7.42
CA LEU A 369 2.58 -18.45 8.12
C LEU A 369 3.79 -18.25 7.20
N LEU A 370 4.89 -17.71 7.74
CA LEU A 370 6.13 -17.45 7.03
C LEU A 370 6.85 -18.77 6.63
N ALA A 371 7.18 -19.59 7.62
CA ALA A 371 8.05 -20.76 7.41
C ALA A 371 7.57 -21.75 6.33
N PRO A 372 6.26 -22.12 6.21
CA PRO A 372 5.82 -23.00 5.13
C PRO A 372 5.98 -22.42 3.74
N LEU A 373 5.96 -21.08 3.61
CA LEU A 373 6.09 -20.39 2.32
C LEU A 373 7.55 -20.16 1.94
N GLU A 374 8.45 -20.06 2.92
CA GLU A 374 9.89 -20.03 2.64
C GLU A 374 10.41 -21.40 2.22
N ALA A 375 9.85 -22.47 2.79
CA ALA A 375 10.26 -23.84 2.51
C ALA A 375 9.77 -24.40 1.16
N ASP A 376 8.66 -23.88 0.62
CA ASP A 376 8.02 -24.41 -0.58
C ASP A 376 7.72 -23.30 -1.61
N PRO A 377 8.55 -23.15 -2.65
CA PRO A 377 8.35 -22.15 -3.71
C PRO A 377 7.04 -22.32 -4.50
N ALA A 378 6.53 -23.54 -4.68
CA ALA A 378 5.29 -23.78 -5.41
C ALA A 378 4.10 -23.28 -4.58
N ARG A 379 4.08 -23.62 -3.30
CA ARG A 379 3.08 -23.10 -2.35
C ARG A 379 3.16 -21.57 -2.22
N PHE A 380 4.38 -21.01 -2.20
CA PHE A 380 4.55 -19.54 -2.22
C PHE A 380 3.87 -18.92 -3.45
N ALA A 381 4.07 -19.48 -4.63
CA ALA A 381 3.48 -18.97 -5.86
C ALA A 381 1.95 -19.03 -5.84
N GLU A 382 1.38 -20.17 -5.39
CA GLU A 382 -0.07 -20.37 -5.23
C GLU A 382 -0.68 -19.35 -4.26
N VAL A 383 -0.13 -19.24 -3.06
CA VAL A 383 -0.62 -18.32 -2.02
C VAL A 383 -0.45 -16.87 -2.45
N ASN A 384 0.63 -16.53 -3.16
CA ASN A 384 0.83 -15.18 -3.70
C ASN A 384 -0.26 -14.78 -4.70
N VAL A 385 -0.67 -15.67 -5.59
CA VAL A 385 -1.78 -15.43 -6.53
C VAL A 385 -3.11 -15.26 -5.77
N ALA A 386 -3.40 -16.16 -4.83
CA ALA A 386 -4.60 -16.08 -4.00
C ALA A 386 -4.68 -14.78 -3.19
N THR A 387 -3.55 -14.32 -2.65
CA THR A 387 -3.43 -13.08 -1.88
C THR A 387 -3.80 -11.84 -2.71
N LEU A 388 -3.36 -11.79 -3.97
CA LEU A 388 -3.57 -10.65 -4.86
C LEU A 388 -4.91 -10.69 -5.61
N ALA A 389 -5.66 -11.79 -5.53
CA ALA A 389 -6.78 -12.09 -6.42
C ALA A 389 -7.87 -11.00 -6.50
N LEU A 390 -8.17 -10.31 -5.38
CA LEU A 390 -9.17 -9.24 -5.36
C LEU A 390 -8.54 -7.88 -5.71
N THR A 391 -7.42 -7.55 -5.08
CA THR A 391 -6.77 -6.26 -5.27
C THR A 391 -6.21 -6.06 -6.68
N MET A 392 -5.78 -7.13 -7.35
CA MET A 392 -5.29 -7.12 -8.72
C MET A 392 -6.38 -6.70 -9.72
N ILE A 393 -7.62 -7.20 -9.55
CA ILE A 393 -8.74 -6.81 -10.40
C ILE A 393 -9.08 -5.32 -10.21
N ALA A 394 -9.14 -4.86 -8.96
CA ALA A 394 -9.35 -3.46 -8.66
C ALA A 394 -8.24 -2.56 -9.26
N SER A 395 -6.97 -3.02 -9.23
CA SER A 395 -5.86 -2.30 -9.87
C SER A 395 -5.98 -2.29 -11.40
N PHE A 396 -6.38 -3.39 -12.01
CA PHE A 396 -6.61 -3.46 -13.45
C PHE A 396 -7.69 -2.48 -13.91
N LEU A 397 -8.72 -2.28 -13.10
CA LEU A 397 -9.81 -1.33 -13.34
C LEU A 397 -9.49 0.10 -12.85
N ASP A 398 -8.25 0.35 -12.44
CA ASP A 398 -7.78 1.63 -11.89
C ASP A 398 -8.63 2.19 -10.74
N MET A 399 -9.20 1.31 -9.94
CA MET A 399 -10.03 1.73 -8.81
C MET A 399 -9.17 2.30 -7.67
N PRO A 400 -9.37 3.57 -7.27
CA PRO A 400 -8.84 4.04 -6.00
C PRO A 400 -9.55 3.31 -4.87
N GLY A 401 -8.82 3.00 -3.78
CA GLY A 401 -9.44 2.23 -2.72
C GLY A 401 -8.69 2.23 -1.41
N VAL A 402 -9.45 2.00 -0.34
CA VAL A 402 -8.96 1.95 1.04
C VAL A 402 -9.13 0.55 1.59
N ALA A 403 -8.03 -0.08 2.00
CA ALA A 403 -8.06 -1.27 2.86
C ALA A 403 -8.16 -0.80 4.31
N LEU A 404 -9.28 -1.10 4.94
CA LEU A 404 -9.61 -0.69 6.30
C LEU A 404 -9.65 -1.91 7.22
N PRO A 405 -8.88 -1.95 8.32
CA PRO A 405 -9.02 -2.99 9.33
C PRO A 405 -10.36 -2.82 10.03
N THR A 406 -11.24 -3.80 9.92
CA THR A 406 -12.61 -3.74 10.45
C THR A 406 -12.88 -4.72 11.58
N GLY A 407 -11.90 -5.57 11.90
CA GLY A 407 -11.95 -6.52 13.00
C GLY A 407 -10.76 -7.47 13.01
N SER A 408 -10.88 -8.53 13.79
CA SER A 408 -9.89 -9.60 13.88
C SER A 408 -10.54 -10.95 14.09
N THR A 409 -9.81 -12.01 13.74
CA THR A 409 -10.17 -13.38 14.12
C THR A 409 -10.02 -13.59 15.64
N ALA A 410 -10.57 -14.67 16.16
CA ALA A 410 -10.46 -15.02 17.59
C ALA A 410 -9.00 -15.19 18.07
N ASP A 411 -8.07 -15.54 17.16
CA ASP A 411 -6.63 -15.65 17.41
C ASP A 411 -5.86 -14.36 17.06
N GLY A 412 -6.56 -13.22 16.93
CA GLY A 412 -5.96 -11.88 16.81
C GLY A 412 -5.42 -11.50 15.42
N ARG A 413 -5.71 -12.27 14.37
CA ARG A 413 -5.30 -11.90 13.00
C ARG A 413 -6.24 -10.83 12.43
N PRO A 414 -5.72 -9.76 11.81
CA PRO A 414 -6.54 -8.70 11.24
C PRO A 414 -7.48 -9.22 10.14
N LEU A 415 -8.67 -8.61 10.08
CA LEU A 415 -9.66 -8.77 9.02
C LEU A 415 -9.95 -7.39 8.43
N SER A 416 -9.90 -7.28 7.12
CA SER A 416 -9.91 -6.00 6.42
C SER A 416 -10.99 -5.95 5.34
N THR A 417 -11.71 -4.83 5.31
CA THR A 417 -12.70 -4.49 4.30
C THR A 417 -12.09 -3.49 3.31
N HIS A 418 -12.32 -3.70 2.04
CA HIS A 418 -11.87 -2.85 0.95
C HIS A 418 -13.04 -2.02 0.43
N LEU A 419 -12.90 -0.70 0.44
CA LEU A 419 -13.76 0.24 -0.26
C LEU A 419 -13.05 0.66 -1.53
N CYS A 420 -13.71 0.58 -2.68
CA CYS A 420 -13.15 1.07 -3.93
C CYS A 420 -14.20 1.72 -4.81
N ALA A 421 -13.76 2.74 -5.57
CA ALA A 421 -14.60 3.57 -6.43
C ALA A 421 -14.10 3.54 -7.88
N ALA A 422 -14.83 4.15 -8.80
CA ALA A 422 -14.36 4.31 -10.16
C ALA A 422 -13.12 5.25 -10.20
N SER A 423 -12.24 5.03 -11.19
CA SER A 423 -11.02 5.84 -11.38
C SER A 423 -11.29 7.34 -11.30
N GLY A 424 -10.44 8.09 -10.59
CA GLY A 424 -10.56 9.53 -10.36
C GLY A 424 -11.51 9.94 -9.22
N GLU A 425 -12.14 9.00 -8.53
CA GLU A 425 -13.06 9.27 -7.41
C GLU A 425 -12.38 9.12 -6.03
N ASP A 426 -11.12 9.49 -5.98
CA ASP A 426 -10.23 9.33 -4.83
C ASP A 426 -10.73 10.03 -3.57
N ASP A 427 -11.10 11.31 -3.67
CA ASP A 427 -11.53 12.09 -2.51
C ASP A 427 -12.85 11.53 -1.94
N ARG A 428 -13.71 11.01 -2.81
CA ARG A 428 -14.95 10.36 -2.39
C ARG A 428 -14.70 9.07 -1.62
N VAL A 429 -13.83 8.18 -2.12
CA VAL A 429 -13.56 6.91 -1.44
C VAL A 429 -12.86 7.13 -0.09
N LEU A 430 -11.98 8.14 0.00
CA LEU A 430 -11.36 8.54 1.27
C LEU A 430 -12.42 9.05 2.27
N ALA A 431 -13.32 9.96 1.86
CA ALA A 431 -14.41 10.46 2.71
C ALA A 431 -15.31 9.33 3.23
N GLN A 432 -15.66 8.42 2.34
CA GLN A 432 -16.52 7.27 2.69
C GLN A 432 -15.81 6.26 3.60
N ALA A 433 -14.51 6.09 3.45
CA ALA A 433 -13.70 5.27 4.34
C ALA A 433 -13.58 5.88 5.75
N VAL A 434 -13.42 7.22 5.87
CA VAL A 434 -13.50 7.93 7.17
C VAL A 434 -14.86 7.70 7.82
N TRP A 435 -15.95 7.84 7.03
CA TRP A 435 -17.29 7.61 7.53
C TRP A 435 -17.46 6.17 8.04
N LEU A 436 -17.02 5.16 7.28
CA LEU A 436 -17.11 3.76 7.68
C LEU A 436 -16.28 3.48 8.94
N GLU A 437 -15.05 3.98 9.00
CA GLU A 437 -14.17 3.81 10.15
C GLU A 437 -14.81 4.32 11.44
N GLN A 438 -15.42 5.52 11.40
CA GLN A 438 -16.12 6.09 12.55
C GLN A 438 -17.32 5.26 12.98
N ARG A 439 -18.09 4.72 12.03
CA ARG A 439 -19.28 3.90 12.32
C ARG A 439 -18.93 2.52 12.88
N LEU A 440 -17.80 1.96 12.53
CA LEU A 440 -17.37 0.66 13.06
C LEU A 440 -16.66 0.77 14.43
N ARG A 441 -16.21 1.97 14.81
CA ARG A 441 -15.63 2.23 16.13
C ARG A 441 -16.70 2.60 17.19
N SER A 442 -17.86 3.09 16.76
CA SER A 442 -19.02 3.38 17.62
C SER A 442 -19.85 2.12 17.91
#